data_38ff590441c489df0b1337390e1a6dff
#
_entry.id   38ff590441c489df0b1337390e1a6dff
#
_cell.length_a   1.000
_cell.length_b   1.000
_cell.length_c   1.000
_cell.angle_alpha   90.00
_cell.angle_beta   90.00
_cell.angle_gamma   90.00
#
_symmetry.space_group_name_H-M   'P 1'
#
loop_
_entity.id
_entity.type
_entity.pdbx_description
1 polymer ?
#
loop_
_entity_poly.entity_id
_entity_poly.type
_entity_poly.pdbx_seq_one_letter_code
_entity_poly.pdbx_strand_id
1 'polypeptide(L)'
;MSDDDQQTLPRVSEADKLRALENIEVEMSIEVCRTEITIADLLRLNEGSVVELDRLAGEPLDILVNGTMIAKGEVVMVGERFGIRFSDIVDPEKRVERI
;
A
#
# COMPACT_ATOMS: atom_id res chain seq x y z
N MET A 1 -7.86 -0.83 44.53
CA MET A 1 -8.27 -2.10 43.91
C MET A 1 -8.02 -2.10 42.43
N SER A 2 -8.48 -1.10 41.74
CA SER A 2 -8.33 -1.05 40.30
C SER A 2 -6.88 -0.99 39.84
N ASP A 3 -6.03 -0.35 40.59
CA ASP A 3 -4.61 -0.28 40.22
C ASP A 3 -3.95 -1.66 40.23
N ASP A 4 -4.34 -2.50 41.18
CA ASP A 4 -3.81 -3.86 41.25
C ASP A 4 -4.25 -4.68 40.05
N ASP A 5 -5.50 -4.50 39.62
CA ASP A 5 -6.01 -5.19 38.43
C ASP A 5 -5.24 -4.80 37.18
N GLN A 6 -4.92 -3.52 37.04
CA GLN A 6 -4.12 -3.05 35.91
C GLN A 6 -2.71 -3.58 35.95
N GLN A 7 -2.15 -3.72 37.16
CA GLN A 7 -0.80 -4.23 37.29
C GLN A 7 -0.70 -5.72 37.02
N THR A 8 -1.80 -6.45 37.18
CA THR A 8 -1.81 -7.89 36.91
C THR A 8 -1.96 -8.22 35.42
N LEU A 9 -2.37 -7.25 34.60
CA LEU A 9 -2.50 -7.47 33.18
C LEU A 9 -1.10 -7.52 32.56
N PRO A 10 -0.81 -8.55 31.76
CA PRO A 10 0.49 -8.63 31.10
C PRO A 10 0.64 -7.49 30.10
N ARG A 11 1.84 -6.95 30.06
CA ARG A 11 2.18 -5.98 29.02
C ARG A 11 2.59 -6.73 27.78
N VAL A 12 2.03 -6.32 26.67
CA VAL A 12 2.36 -6.93 25.38
C VAL A 12 3.57 -6.19 24.82
N SER A 13 4.63 -6.92 24.50
CA SER A 13 5.82 -6.36 23.87
C SER A 13 5.52 -5.99 22.42
N GLU A 14 6.41 -5.20 21.82
CA GLU A 14 6.26 -4.87 20.40
C GLU A 14 6.31 -6.13 19.53
N ALA A 15 7.18 -7.08 19.88
CA ALA A 15 7.25 -8.35 19.15
C ALA A 15 5.95 -9.14 19.27
N ASP A 16 5.34 -9.16 20.46
CA ASP A 16 4.06 -9.84 20.65
C ASP A 16 2.94 -9.16 19.91
N LYS A 17 2.92 -7.84 19.87
CA LYS A 17 1.95 -7.08 19.11
C LYS A 17 2.04 -7.40 17.62
N LEU A 18 3.27 -7.47 17.10
CA LEU A 18 3.49 -7.80 15.69
C LEU A 18 3.01 -9.21 15.38
N ARG A 19 3.26 -10.17 16.27
CA ARG A 19 2.77 -11.53 16.06
C ARG A 19 1.25 -11.60 16.04
N ALA A 20 0.61 -10.83 16.91
CA ALA A 20 -0.85 -10.79 16.94
C ALA A 20 -1.42 -10.22 15.64
N LEU A 21 -0.67 -9.36 14.95
CA LEU A 21 -1.08 -8.73 13.71
C LEU A 21 -0.73 -9.53 12.46
N GLU A 22 0.11 -10.57 12.56
CA GLU A 22 0.61 -11.29 11.41
C GLU A 22 -0.49 -11.91 10.53
N ASN A 23 -1.59 -12.29 11.12
CA ASN A 23 -2.69 -12.93 10.39
C ASN A 23 -3.79 -11.96 9.94
N ILE A 24 -3.60 -10.68 10.18
CA ILE A 24 -4.57 -9.67 9.75
C ILE A 24 -4.29 -9.33 8.29
N GLU A 25 -5.32 -9.41 7.47
CA GLU A 25 -5.20 -9.06 6.07
C GLU A 25 -5.25 -7.54 5.89
N VAL A 26 -4.44 -7.04 4.99
CA VAL A 26 -4.41 -5.63 4.61
C VAL A 26 -4.49 -5.53 3.10
N GLU A 27 -4.97 -4.39 2.61
CA GLU A 27 -5.09 -4.19 1.17
C GLU A 27 -3.83 -3.54 0.62
N MET A 28 -3.24 -4.18 -0.38
CA MET A 28 -2.13 -3.62 -1.12
C MET A 28 -2.63 -3.13 -2.47
N SER A 29 -2.30 -1.89 -2.82
CA SER A 29 -2.59 -1.33 -4.12
C SER A 29 -1.30 -0.88 -4.79
N ILE A 30 -1.26 -1.00 -6.10
CA ILE A 30 -0.14 -0.55 -6.91
C ILE A 30 -0.68 0.51 -7.85
N GLU A 31 -0.17 1.74 -7.72
CA GLU A 31 -0.67 2.87 -8.48
C GLU A 31 0.37 3.36 -9.48
N VAL A 32 -0.07 3.57 -10.70
CA VAL A 32 0.75 4.19 -11.73
C VAL A 32 0.79 5.69 -11.53
N CYS A 33 -0.39 6.29 -11.39
CA CYS A 33 -0.51 7.74 -11.31
C CYS A 33 -1.93 8.08 -10.87
N ARG A 34 -2.08 9.18 -10.16
CA ARG A 34 -3.38 9.77 -9.90
C ARG A 34 -3.46 11.04 -10.71
N THR A 35 -4.59 11.25 -11.35
CA THR A 35 -4.80 12.47 -12.11
C THR A 35 -6.23 12.98 -11.88
N GLU A 36 -6.42 14.24 -12.13
CA GLU A 36 -7.72 14.86 -12.00
C GLU A 36 -8.29 15.12 -13.38
N ILE A 37 -9.59 14.97 -13.50
CA ILE A 37 -10.31 15.16 -14.75
C ILE A 37 -11.59 15.93 -14.46
N THR A 38 -11.98 16.81 -15.36
CA THR A 38 -13.24 17.54 -15.21
C THR A 38 -14.41 16.63 -15.55
N ILE A 39 -15.58 16.97 -15.03
CA ILE A 39 -16.80 16.23 -15.38
C ILE A 39 -17.07 16.33 -16.88
N ALA A 40 -16.81 17.49 -17.47
CA ALA A 40 -16.99 17.66 -18.93
C ALA A 40 -16.11 16.70 -19.72
N ASP A 41 -14.85 16.54 -19.31
CA ASP A 41 -13.93 15.62 -19.99
C ASP A 41 -14.35 14.17 -19.74
N LEU A 42 -14.79 13.85 -18.52
CA LEU A 42 -15.27 12.52 -18.19
C LEU A 42 -16.43 12.11 -19.11
N LEU A 43 -17.36 13.03 -19.35
CA LEU A 43 -18.52 12.74 -20.18
C LEU A 43 -18.18 12.56 -21.67
N ARG A 44 -17.00 12.99 -22.10
CA ARG A 44 -16.53 12.83 -23.47
C ARG A 44 -15.78 11.54 -23.70
N LEU A 45 -15.47 10.78 -22.65
CA LEU A 45 -14.73 9.54 -22.79
C LEU A 45 -15.59 8.49 -23.49
N ASN A 46 -14.97 7.84 -24.46
CA ASN A 46 -15.57 6.76 -25.23
C ASN A 46 -14.58 5.61 -25.31
N GLU A 47 -15.04 4.48 -25.78
CA GLU A 47 -14.16 3.37 -26.08
C GLU A 47 -13.08 3.83 -27.05
N GLY A 48 -11.81 3.60 -26.69
CA GLY A 48 -10.67 4.04 -27.47
C GLY A 48 -10.09 5.39 -27.08
N SER A 49 -10.76 6.13 -26.17
CA SER A 49 -10.21 7.38 -25.64
C SER A 49 -8.91 7.14 -24.89
N VAL A 50 -8.00 8.13 -24.92
CA VAL A 50 -6.71 8.07 -24.25
C VAL A 50 -6.61 9.24 -23.27
N VAL A 51 -6.21 8.94 -22.05
CA VAL A 51 -5.91 9.94 -21.03
C VAL A 51 -4.41 9.92 -20.78
N GLU A 52 -3.76 11.06 -20.96
CA GLU A 52 -2.33 11.19 -20.71
C GLU A 52 -2.05 11.35 -19.22
N LEU A 53 -1.05 10.64 -18.72
CA LEU A 53 -0.67 10.66 -17.32
C LEU A 53 0.67 11.37 -17.15
N ASP A 54 0.85 12.04 -16.02
CA ASP A 54 2.08 12.77 -15.70
C ASP A 54 3.18 11.86 -15.14
N ARG A 55 3.30 10.67 -15.69
CA ARG A 55 4.34 9.73 -15.28
C ARG A 55 5.02 9.16 -16.51
N LEU A 56 6.35 9.14 -16.48
CA LEU A 56 7.13 8.58 -17.57
C LEU A 56 7.03 7.05 -17.55
N ALA A 57 6.97 6.47 -18.74
CA ALA A 57 6.99 5.01 -18.85
C ALA A 57 8.33 4.49 -18.31
N GLY A 58 8.25 3.42 -17.50
CA GLY A 58 9.44 2.83 -16.89
C GLY A 58 9.78 3.38 -15.51
N GLU A 59 9.12 4.43 -15.05
CA GLU A 59 9.30 4.88 -13.66
C GLU A 59 8.73 3.86 -12.69
N PRO A 60 9.34 3.70 -11.50
CA PRO A 60 8.80 2.82 -10.49
C PRO A 60 7.38 3.24 -10.09
N LEU A 61 6.52 2.26 -9.87
CA LEU A 61 5.15 2.47 -9.44
C LEU A 61 5.08 2.61 -7.92
N ASP A 62 4.07 3.29 -7.45
CA ASP A 62 3.84 3.47 -6.02
C ASP A 62 3.08 2.27 -5.47
N ILE A 63 3.54 1.76 -4.34
CA ILE A 63 2.92 0.62 -3.65
C ILE A 63 2.38 1.11 -2.32
N LEU A 64 1.07 0.95 -2.14
CA LEU A 64 0.38 1.43 -0.96
C LEU A 64 -0.24 0.26 -0.21
N VAL A 65 -0.29 0.40 1.11
CA VAL A 65 -1.01 -0.55 1.97
C VAL A 65 -2.00 0.26 2.77
N ASN A 66 -3.27 -0.09 2.64
CA ASN A 66 -4.38 0.65 3.23
C ASN A 66 -4.31 2.15 2.92
N GLY A 67 -3.91 2.49 1.70
CA GLY A 67 -3.85 3.87 1.25
C GLY A 67 -2.59 4.63 1.61
N THR A 68 -1.64 4.00 2.32
CA THR A 68 -0.39 4.64 2.72
C THR A 68 0.77 4.09 1.90
N MET A 69 1.55 4.97 1.29
CA MET A 69 2.69 4.55 0.49
C MET A 69 3.79 3.97 1.37
N ILE A 70 4.17 2.73 1.08
CA ILE A 70 5.20 2.02 1.81
C ILE A 70 6.40 1.66 0.94
N ALA A 71 6.25 1.70 -0.36
CA ALA A 71 7.30 1.21 -1.26
C ALA A 71 7.12 1.75 -2.67
N LYS A 72 8.13 1.50 -3.48
CA LYS A 72 8.08 1.65 -4.93
C LYS A 72 8.56 0.35 -5.55
N GLY A 73 8.13 0.09 -6.75
CA GLY A 73 8.52 -1.12 -7.45
C GLY A 73 8.20 -1.08 -8.92
N GLU A 74 8.54 -2.16 -9.59
CA GLU A 74 8.31 -2.30 -11.03
C GLU A 74 7.51 -3.55 -11.32
N VAL A 75 6.72 -3.50 -12.38
CA VAL A 75 5.93 -4.65 -12.81
C VAL A 75 6.84 -5.65 -13.50
N VAL A 76 6.72 -6.90 -13.10
CA VAL A 76 7.45 -8.01 -13.73
C VAL A 76 6.47 -9.11 -14.07
N MET A 77 6.90 -10.02 -14.93
CA MET A 77 6.10 -11.20 -15.28
C MET A 77 6.55 -12.37 -14.43
N VAL A 78 5.58 -13.06 -13.83
CA VAL A 78 5.80 -14.29 -13.08
C VAL A 78 4.90 -15.36 -13.70
N GLY A 79 5.45 -16.13 -14.64
CA GLY A 79 4.65 -17.04 -15.45
C GLY A 79 3.67 -16.24 -16.30
N GLU A 80 2.37 -16.53 -16.14
CA GLU A 80 1.29 -15.86 -16.88
C GLU A 80 0.69 -14.69 -16.10
N ARG A 81 1.24 -14.35 -14.94
CA ARG A 81 0.70 -13.30 -14.08
C ARG A 81 1.68 -12.17 -13.96
N PHE A 82 1.15 -11.00 -13.65
CA PHE A 82 1.98 -9.87 -13.28
C PHE A 82 2.40 -10.01 -11.83
N GLY A 83 3.64 -9.65 -11.55
CA GLY A 83 4.16 -9.51 -10.21
C GLY A 83 4.72 -8.11 -10.03
N ILE A 84 5.14 -7.81 -8.83
CA ILE A 84 5.79 -6.53 -8.54
C ILE A 84 7.14 -6.80 -7.88
N ARG A 85 8.18 -6.18 -8.39
CA ARG A 85 9.51 -6.24 -7.79
C ARG A 85 9.73 -4.95 -7.03
N PHE A 86 9.95 -5.07 -5.73
CA PHE A 86 10.18 -3.90 -4.88
C PHE A 86 11.57 -3.34 -5.13
N SER A 87 11.64 -2.04 -5.39
CA SER A 87 12.91 -1.34 -5.60
C SER A 87 13.30 -0.48 -4.40
N ASP A 88 12.30 -0.05 -3.63
CA ASP A 88 12.51 0.76 -2.43
C ASP A 88 11.36 0.42 -1.49
N ILE A 89 11.66 0.16 -0.22
CA ILE A 89 10.66 -0.23 0.75
C ILE A 89 11.09 0.25 2.14
N VAL A 90 10.10 0.70 2.93
CA VAL A 90 10.36 1.11 4.30
C VAL A 90 10.70 -0.10 5.17
N ASP A 91 11.38 0.15 6.29
CA ASP A 91 11.74 -0.90 7.24
C ASP A 91 10.51 -1.66 7.73
N PRO A 92 10.66 -2.96 8.08
CA PRO A 92 9.51 -3.77 8.50
C PRO A 92 8.67 -3.16 9.60
N GLU A 93 9.28 -2.56 10.59
CA GLU A 93 8.55 -1.92 11.69
C GLU A 93 7.70 -0.76 11.20
N LYS A 94 8.24 0.04 10.30
CA LYS A 94 7.53 1.19 9.74
C LYS A 94 6.39 0.78 8.83
N ARG A 95 6.46 -0.41 8.22
CA ARG A 95 5.37 -0.91 7.39
C ARG A 95 4.09 -1.05 8.19
N VAL A 96 4.18 -1.56 9.40
CA VAL A 96 3.02 -1.75 10.27
C VAL A 96 2.56 -0.42 10.85
N GLU A 97 3.48 0.46 11.23
CA GLU A 97 3.13 1.78 11.78
C GLU A 97 2.36 2.65 10.79
N ARG A 98 2.61 2.49 9.49
CA ARG A 98 1.97 3.31 8.46
C ARG A 98 0.62 2.80 8.02
N ILE A 99 0.30 1.59 8.39
CA ILE A 99 -0.98 0.99 8.07
C ILE A 99 -2.08 1.56 8.97
#